data_bfae3ce6256bb01cb074ca9ee6f7ff52
#
_entry.id   bfae3ce6256bb01cb074ca9ee6f7ff52
#
_cell.length_a   1.000
_cell.length_b   1.000
_cell.length_c   1.000
_cell.angle_alpha   90.00
_cell.angle_beta   90.00
_cell.angle_gamma   90.00
#
_symmetry.space_group_name_H-M   'P 1'
#
loop_
_entity.id
_entity.type
_entity.pdbx_description
1 polymer ?
#
loop_
_entity_poly.entity_id
_entity_poly.type
_entity_poly.pdbx_seq_one_letter_code
_entity_poly.pdbx_strand_id
1 'polypeptide(L)'
;RDLMYAMRSDYNYIHRNSGDPRGMDVVLLYRGSRFFPTRVRQVFGRGLTRSLLTVDGELLGESVTLILCHLPSQMNAARYRAEAFSSLRRTVDSLLTGSPQRKLVVLGDFNAEPDARESRKILHVRPETALRNAPADPSALYTPFVGLRRQGYGTLVYRDRRQLFDYILVSGAFASGNGLRYGGRCGIFVRDYLIHRSGPWKGYPIRTFQAGRYTGGYSDHLPVFLDFENKKPESPEVR
;
A
#
# COMPACT_ATOMS: atom_id res chain seq x y z
N ARG A 1 -14.57 -14.37 -8.20
CA ARG A 1 -14.44 -15.75 -8.68
C ARG A 1 -13.83 -15.79 -10.08
N ASP A 2 -14.35 -15.02 -11.03
CA ASP A 2 -13.89 -15.02 -12.43
C ASP A 2 -12.43 -14.64 -12.59
N LEU A 3 -11.94 -13.63 -11.84
CA LEU A 3 -10.53 -13.24 -11.83
C LEU A 3 -9.64 -14.41 -11.37
N MET A 4 -10.02 -15.11 -10.29
CA MET A 4 -9.26 -16.24 -9.75
C MET A 4 -9.20 -17.40 -10.76
N TYR A 5 -10.31 -17.67 -11.46
CA TYR A 5 -10.35 -18.66 -12.51
C TYR A 5 -9.45 -18.29 -13.69
N ALA A 6 -9.47 -17.02 -14.12
CA ALA A 6 -8.64 -16.52 -15.21
C ALA A 6 -7.13 -16.54 -14.88
N MET A 7 -6.75 -16.36 -13.63
CA MET A 7 -5.35 -16.33 -13.20
C MET A 7 -4.66 -17.69 -13.25
N ARG A 8 -5.38 -18.82 -13.33
CA ARG A 8 -4.86 -20.21 -13.44
C ARG A 8 -3.68 -20.52 -12.49
N SER A 9 -3.72 -20.01 -11.27
CA SER A 9 -2.54 -20.05 -10.38
C SER A 9 -2.93 -20.34 -8.93
N ASP A 10 -1.93 -20.53 -8.09
CA ASP A 10 -1.98 -20.74 -6.63
C ASP A 10 -2.39 -19.50 -5.83
N TYR A 11 -3.09 -18.54 -6.47
CA TYR A 11 -3.60 -17.36 -5.77
C TYR A 11 -4.87 -17.67 -4.99
N ASN A 12 -4.91 -17.11 -3.78
CA ASN A 12 -6.07 -17.04 -2.92
C ASN A 12 -6.47 -15.58 -2.72
N TYR A 13 -7.64 -15.34 -2.12
CA TYR A 13 -8.06 -13.99 -1.79
C TYR A 13 -8.72 -13.89 -0.42
N ILE A 14 -8.58 -12.73 0.20
CA ILE A 14 -9.32 -12.33 1.40
C ILE A 14 -10.12 -11.09 1.04
N HIS A 15 -11.44 -11.20 1.17
CA HIS A 15 -12.40 -10.12 0.98
C HIS A 15 -13.31 -10.01 2.19
N ARG A 16 -13.66 -8.79 2.55
CA ARG A 16 -14.68 -8.47 3.54
C ARG A 16 -15.47 -7.27 3.04
N ASN A 17 -16.79 -7.36 3.04
CA ASN A 17 -17.66 -6.24 2.66
C ASN A 17 -17.46 -5.10 3.67
N SER A 18 -17.06 -3.92 3.18
CA SER A 18 -16.81 -2.73 4.01
C SER A 18 -18.07 -1.90 4.29
N GLY A 19 -19.19 -2.24 3.63
CA GLY A 19 -20.42 -1.46 3.69
C GLY A 19 -20.40 -0.18 2.85
N ASP A 20 -19.43 0.02 1.96
CA ASP A 20 -19.47 1.13 0.99
C ASP A 20 -20.69 0.95 0.07
N PRO A 21 -21.64 1.92 0.02
CA PRO A 21 -22.87 1.79 -0.77
C PRO A 21 -22.63 1.64 -2.28
N ARG A 22 -21.41 1.96 -2.76
CA ARG A 22 -21.00 1.77 -4.16
C ARG A 22 -20.41 0.38 -4.42
N GLY A 23 -20.33 -0.50 -3.39
CA GLY A 23 -19.74 -1.83 -3.48
C GLY A 23 -18.22 -1.85 -3.70
N MET A 24 -17.52 -0.76 -3.36
CA MET A 24 -16.07 -0.70 -3.50
C MET A 24 -15.38 -1.13 -2.22
N ASP A 25 -14.72 -2.27 -2.27
CA ASP A 25 -14.00 -2.87 -1.15
C ASP A 25 -12.50 -2.98 -1.44
N VAL A 26 -11.73 -3.25 -0.39
CA VAL A 26 -10.34 -3.67 -0.52
C VAL A 26 -10.26 -5.19 -0.45
N VAL A 27 -9.37 -5.76 -1.27
CA VAL A 27 -9.18 -7.22 -1.39
C VAL A 27 -7.69 -7.51 -1.32
N LEU A 28 -7.29 -8.52 -0.54
CA LEU A 28 -5.96 -9.09 -0.58
C LEU A 28 -5.95 -10.32 -1.49
N LEU A 29 -5.18 -10.26 -2.57
CA LEU A 29 -4.82 -11.43 -3.38
C LEU A 29 -3.43 -11.89 -2.95
N TYR A 30 -3.24 -13.18 -2.69
CA TYR A 30 -1.95 -13.70 -2.24
C TYR A 30 -1.69 -15.11 -2.77
N ARG A 31 -0.42 -15.44 -2.92
CA ARG A 31 0.00 -16.82 -3.20
C ARG A 31 0.14 -17.60 -1.92
N GLY A 32 -0.55 -18.75 -1.81
CA GLY A 32 -0.48 -19.64 -0.66
C GLY A 32 0.95 -20.17 -0.40
N SER A 33 1.76 -20.31 -1.45
CA SER A 33 3.18 -20.69 -1.35
C SER A 33 4.10 -19.60 -0.79
N ARG A 34 3.62 -18.35 -0.63
CA ARG A 34 4.42 -17.20 -0.18
C ARG A 34 3.89 -16.53 1.07
N PHE A 35 2.58 -16.48 1.22
CA PHE A 35 1.92 -15.85 2.36
C PHE A 35 0.88 -16.78 2.95
N PHE A 36 0.94 -16.95 4.27
CA PHE A 36 0.01 -17.78 5.04
C PHE A 36 -0.74 -16.90 6.05
N PRO A 37 -2.00 -16.49 5.76
CA PRO A 37 -2.78 -15.64 6.67
C PRO A 37 -3.21 -16.43 7.89
N THR A 38 -3.04 -15.85 9.08
CA THR A 38 -3.40 -16.46 10.37
C THR A 38 -4.59 -15.77 11.03
N ARG A 39 -4.78 -14.46 10.79
CA ARG A 39 -5.89 -13.71 11.38
C ARG A 39 -6.33 -12.58 10.45
N VAL A 40 -7.63 -12.42 10.29
CA VAL A 40 -8.24 -11.35 9.46
C VAL A 40 -9.17 -10.50 10.33
N ARG A 41 -9.03 -9.18 10.25
CA ARG A 41 -9.87 -8.22 10.95
C ARG A 41 -10.29 -7.10 10.01
N GLN A 42 -11.49 -6.58 10.21
CA GLN A 42 -11.92 -5.29 9.69
C GLN A 42 -11.84 -4.23 10.79
N VAL A 43 -11.35 -3.05 10.45
CA VAL A 43 -11.34 -1.91 11.36
C VAL A 43 -12.18 -0.80 10.76
N PHE A 44 -13.24 -0.46 11.46
CA PHE A 44 -14.10 0.69 11.16
C PHE A 44 -13.63 1.89 11.98
N GLY A 45 -13.83 3.10 11.46
CA GLY A 45 -13.38 4.30 12.16
C GLY A 45 -13.96 5.57 11.56
N ARG A 46 -13.87 6.66 12.32
CA ARG A 46 -14.30 7.98 11.84
C ARG A 46 -13.55 8.36 10.58
N GLY A 47 -14.25 8.93 9.61
CA GLY A 47 -13.70 9.34 8.34
C GLY A 47 -13.43 8.22 7.35
N LEU A 48 -13.47 6.96 7.75
CA LEU A 48 -13.32 5.83 6.83
C LEU A 48 -14.63 5.59 6.08
N THR A 49 -14.58 5.74 4.76
CA THR A 49 -15.70 5.35 3.87
C THR A 49 -15.73 3.84 3.65
N ARG A 50 -14.59 3.19 3.83
CA ARG A 50 -14.39 1.74 3.76
C ARG A 50 -13.58 1.31 4.98
N SER A 51 -13.88 0.13 5.51
CA SER A 51 -13.08 -0.44 6.59
C SER A 51 -11.64 -0.70 6.13
N LEU A 52 -10.69 -0.59 7.05
CA LEU A 52 -9.35 -1.12 6.84
C LEU A 52 -9.43 -2.65 6.93
N LEU A 53 -8.77 -3.33 6.01
CA LEU A 53 -8.59 -4.79 6.09
C LEU A 53 -7.22 -5.08 6.69
N THR A 54 -7.20 -5.65 7.89
CA THR A 54 -5.96 -6.02 8.58
C THR A 54 -5.80 -7.53 8.55
N VAL A 55 -4.64 -8.00 8.08
CA VAL A 55 -4.33 -9.42 7.95
C VAL A 55 -2.99 -9.70 8.62
N ASP A 56 -3.00 -10.50 9.69
CA ASP A 56 -1.79 -11.09 10.25
C ASP A 56 -1.49 -12.38 9.49
N GLY A 57 -0.23 -12.71 9.31
CA GLY A 57 0.20 -13.92 8.63
C GLY A 57 1.71 -14.07 8.59
N GLU A 58 2.15 -15.10 7.89
CA GLU A 58 3.57 -15.36 7.63
C GLU A 58 3.89 -15.09 6.16
N LEU A 59 4.88 -14.24 5.91
CA LEU A 59 5.43 -13.96 4.58
C LEU A 59 6.86 -14.51 4.51
N LEU A 60 7.06 -15.52 3.69
CA LEU A 60 8.36 -16.20 3.56
C LEU A 60 8.92 -16.72 4.90
N GLY A 61 8.04 -17.20 5.80
CA GLY A 61 8.40 -17.73 7.11
C GLY A 61 8.56 -16.68 8.22
N GLU A 62 8.23 -15.42 7.96
CA GLU A 62 8.31 -14.32 8.92
C GLU A 62 6.94 -13.75 9.24
N SER A 63 6.68 -13.48 10.52
CA SER A 63 5.42 -12.88 10.95
C SER A 63 5.28 -11.44 10.43
N VAL A 64 4.20 -11.17 9.72
CA VAL A 64 3.90 -9.85 9.13
C VAL A 64 2.45 -9.47 9.41
N THR A 65 2.18 -8.20 9.61
CA THR A 65 0.83 -7.65 9.59
C THR A 65 0.67 -6.76 8.35
N LEU A 66 -0.37 -7.01 7.58
CA LEU A 66 -0.76 -6.18 6.43
C LEU A 66 -1.98 -5.34 6.81
N ILE A 67 -1.97 -4.04 6.48
CA ILE A 67 -3.15 -3.17 6.53
C ILE A 67 -3.42 -2.68 5.11
N LEU A 68 -4.55 -3.06 4.56
CA LEU A 68 -5.02 -2.58 3.27
C LEU A 68 -6.02 -1.44 3.48
N CYS A 69 -5.84 -0.35 2.75
CA CYS A 69 -6.70 0.82 2.86
C CYS A 69 -7.09 1.39 1.50
N HIS A 70 -8.25 2.04 1.47
CA HIS A 70 -8.65 2.96 0.42
C HIS A 70 -9.31 4.15 1.11
N LEU A 71 -8.53 5.19 1.36
CA LEU A 71 -8.96 6.36 2.12
C LEU A 71 -9.88 7.27 1.29
N PRO A 72 -10.64 8.19 1.93
CA PRO A 72 -11.57 9.07 1.23
C PRO A 72 -10.88 9.98 0.23
N SER A 73 -11.51 10.14 -0.94
CA SER A 73 -10.99 10.95 -2.03
C SER A 73 -10.90 12.46 -1.66
N GLN A 74 -10.15 13.19 -2.45
CA GLN A 74 -9.96 14.63 -2.31
C GLN A 74 -11.26 15.45 -2.49
N MET A 75 -12.34 14.84 -2.99
CA MET A 75 -13.67 15.45 -3.04
C MET A 75 -14.33 15.57 -1.64
N ASN A 76 -13.87 14.80 -0.67
CA ASN A 76 -14.34 14.89 0.70
C ASN A 76 -13.69 16.07 1.44
N ALA A 77 -14.41 16.64 2.43
CA ALA A 77 -13.90 17.73 3.25
C ALA A 77 -12.57 17.35 3.94
N ALA A 78 -11.64 18.31 4.05
CA ALA A 78 -10.31 18.08 4.61
C ALA A 78 -10.34 17.48 6.03
N ARG A 79 -11.30 17.94 6.89
CA ARG A 79 -11.48 17.38 8.23
C ARG A 79 -11.81 15.88 8.19
N TYR A 80 -12.67 15.47 7.27
CA TYR A 80 -13.10 14.08 7.13
C TYR A 80 -11.94 13.18 6.68
N ARG A 81 -11.12 13.68 5.75
CA ARG A 81 -9.89 12.98 5.34
C ARG A 81 -8.90 12.88 6.50
N ALA A 82 -8.70 13.96 7.27
CA ALA A 82 -7.84 13.94 8.45
C ALA A 82 -8.32 12.94 9.53
N GLU A 83 -9.64 12.80 9.72
CA GLU A 83 -10.23 11.78 10.60
C GLU A 83 -9.92 10.35 10.09
N ALA A 84 -9.97 10.11 8.77
CA ALA A 84 -9.60 8.82 8.18
C ALA A 84 -8.12 8.48 8.43
N PHE A 85 -7.21 9.44 8.20
CA PHE A 85 -5.79 9.29 8.52
C PHE A 85 -5.56 9.03 10.00
N SER A 86 -6.30 9.71 10.88
CA SER A 86 -6.23 9.49 12.34
C SER A 86 -6.75 8.10 12.73
N SER A 87 -7.78 7.58 12.05
CA SER A 87 -8.29 6.23 12.28
C SER A 87 -7.27 5.16 11.85
N LEU A 88 -6.63 5.35 10.69
CA LEU A 88 -5.53 4.49 10.26
C LEU A 88 -4.34 4.59 11.23
N ARG A 89 -3.98 5.80 11.69
CA ARG A 89 -2.89 5.99 12.67
C ARG A 89 -3.16 5.25 13.97
N ARG A 90 -4.35 5.38 14.55
CA ARG A 90 -4.73 4.64 15.77
C ARG A 90 -4.60 3.12 15.59
N THR A 91 -4.96 2.60 14.42
CA THR A 91 -4.79 1.19 14.10
C THR A 91 -3.31 0.80 14.08
N VAL A 92 -2.47 1.61 13.44
CA VAL A 92 -1.01 1.43 13.42
C VAL A 92 -0.44 1.48 14.85
N ASP A 93 -0.82 2.49 15.64
CA ASP A 93 -0.35 2.66 17.02
C ASP A 93 -0.70 1.44 17.88
N SER A 94 -1.93 0.96 17.80
CA SER A 94 -2.38 -0.20 18.58
C SER A 94 -1.57 -1.46 18.28
N LEU A 95 -1.03 -1.59 17.06
CA LEU A 95 -0.21 -2.72 16.64
C LEU A 95 1.25 -2.56 17.04
N LEU A 96 1.81 -1.34 16.94
CA LEU A 96 3.22 -1.07 17.20
C LEU A 96 3.51 -0.85 18.69
N THR A 97 2.59 -0.26 19.48
CA THR A 97 2.77 -0.09 20.94
C THR A 97 2.93 -1.44 21.64
N GLY A 98 2.13 -2.44 21.24
CA GLY A 98 2.22 -3.79 21.79
C GLY A 98 3.42 -4.61 21.28
N SER A 99 4.06 -4.18 20.18
CA SER A 99 5.18 -4.87 19.55
C SER A 99 5.95 -3.93 18.61
N PRO A 100 6.91 -3.14 19.12
CA PRO A 100 7.67 -2.19 18.31
C PRO A 100 8.48 -2.83 17.17
N GLN A 101 8.81 -4.13 17.31
CA GLN A 101 9.51 -4.92 16.30
C GLN A 101 8.57 -5.61 15.30
N ARG A 102 7.28 -5.28 15.34
CA ARG A 102 6.30 -5.84 14.40
C ARG A 102 6.60 -5.39 12.98
N LYS A 103 6.75 -6.36 12.09
CA LYS A 103 6.83 -6.12 10.65
C LYS A 103 5.43 -5.78 10.12
N LEU A 104 5.16 -4.48 10.00
CA LEU A 104 3.89 -3.93 9.56
C LEU A 104 4.03 -3.32 8.17
N VAL A 105 3.14 -3.71 7.26
CA VAL A 105 3.02 -3.13 5.93
C VAL A 105 1.64 -2.48 5.79
N VAL A 106 1.59 -1.21 5.40
CA VAL A 106 0.34 -0.50 5.09
C VAL A 106 0.36 -0.16 3.61
N LEU A 107 -0.68 -0.55 2.87
CA LEU A 107 -0.71 -0.41 1.42
C LEU A 107 -2.12 -0.07 0.91
N GLY A 108 -2.18 0.65 -0.21
CA GLY A 108 -3.42 0.98 -0.89
C GLY A 108 -3.44 2.39 -1.48
N ASP A 109 -4.65 2.87 -1.77
CA ASP A 109 -4.92 4.24 -2.18
C ASP A 109 -5.17 5.12 -0.95
N PHE A 110 -4.23 6.01 -0.66
CA PHE A 110 -4.32 6.95 0.44
C PHE A 110 -5.06 8.24 0.06
N ASN A 111 -5.34 8.46 -1.23
CA ASN A 111 -5.91 9.70 -1.75
C ASN A 111 -5.16 10.99 -1.29
N ALA A 112 -3.90 10.84 -0.93
CA ALA A 112 -2.97 11.91 -0.57
C ALA A 112 -1.55 11.46 -0.91
N GLU A 113 -0.68 12.38 -1.25
CA GLU A 113 0.71 12.06 -1.56
C GLU A 113 1.50 11.63 -0.31
N PRO A 114 2.55 10.80 -0.43
CA PRO A 114 3.29 10.29 0.72
C PRO A 114 4.01 11.38 1.53
N ASP A 115 4.26 12.56 0.93
CA ASP A 115 4.82 13.73 1.58
C ASP A 115 3.77 14.82 1.91
N ALA A 116 2.47 14.55 1.72
CA ALA A 116 1.39 15.43 2.13
C ALA A 116 1.36 15.66 3.66
N ARG A 117 0.68 16.72 4.08
CA ARG A 117 0.57 17.08 5.50
C ARG A 117 -0.02 15.93 6.33
N GLU A 118 -1.10 15.33 5.86
CA GLU A 118 -1.78 14.21 6.51
C GLU A 118 -0.86 13.00 6.66
N SER A 119 -0.16 12.63 5.59
CA SER A 119 0.80 11.53 5.58
C SER A 119 1.95 11.78 6.58
N ARG A 120 2.56 12.96 6.56
CA ARG A 120 3.70 13.29 7.42
C ARG A 120 3.31 13.57 8.87
N LYS A 121 2.23 14.32 9.12
CA LYS A 121 1.89 14.86 10.45
C LYS A 121 0.95 13.95 11.24
N ILE A 122 0.06 13.24 10.55
CA ILE A 122 -0.90 12.35 11.21
C ILE A 122 -0.41 10.91 11.17
N LEU A 123 -0.01 10.42 9.99
CA LEU A 123 0.40 9.03 9.83
C LEU A 123 1.91 8.79 10.13
N HIS A 124 2.67 9.85 10.37
CA HIS A 124 4.11 9.83 10.65
C HIS A 124 4.93 9.17 9.54
N VAL A 125 4.57 9.44 8.29
CA VAL A 125 5.32 8.93 7.13
C VAL A 125 6.66 9.65 7.01
N ARG A 126 7.72 8.86 6.81
CA ARG A 126 9.09 9.31 6.58
C ARG A 126 9.65 8.69 5.29
N PRO A 127 10.59 9.37 4.62
CA PRO A 127 11.28 8.76 3.48
C PRO A 127 12.13 7.56 3.93
N GLU A 128 12.26 6.57 3.07
CA GLU A 128 13.05 5.36 3.30
C GLU A 128 14.50 5.66 3.68
N THR A 129 15.09 6.75 3.18
CA THR A 129 16.45 7.16 3.52
C THR A 129 16.64 7.38 5.03
N ALA A 130 15.57 7.69 5.76
CA ALA A 130 15.61 7.80 7.21
C ALA A 130 15.79 6.46 7.94
N LEU A 131 15.47 5.32 7.26
CA LEU A 131 15.76 3.98 7.80
C LEU A 131 17.25 3.63 7.80
N ARG A 132 17.99 4.18 6.84
CA ARG A 132 19.41 3.83 6.61
C ARG A 132 20.37 4.60 7.52
N ASN A 133 19.96 5.77 8.01
CA ASN A 133 20.86 6.76 8.60
C ASN A 133 20.73 6.92 10.12
N ALA A 134 19.76 6.25 10.77
CA ALA A 134 19.56 6.34 12.22
C ALA A 134 18.83 5.11 12.74
N PRO A 135 18.81 4.85 14.05
CA PRO A 135 17.88 3.91 14.64
C PRO A 135 16.45 4.25 14.19
N ALA A 136 15.73 3.26 13.68
CA ALA A 136 14.37 3.48 13.19
C ALA A 136 13.46 3.96 14.34
N ASP A 137 12.74 5.05 14.11
CA ASP A 137 11.68 5.49 15.03
C ASP A 137 10.57 4.41 15.03
N PRO A 138 10.32 3.75 16.17
CA PRO A 138 9.37 2.64 16.25
C PRO A 138 7.92 3.08 15.96
N SER A 139 7.63 4.38 16.04
CA SER A 139 6.31 4.94 15.75
C SER A 139 6.14 5.36 14.29
N ALA A 140 7.22 5.50 13.53
CA ALA A 140 7.16 5.98 12.16
C ALA A 140 6.88 4.87 11.15
N LEU A 141 6.29 5.26 10.03
CA LEU A 141 6.15 4.44 8.84
C LEU A 141 7.06 5.01 7.75
N TYR A 142 7.74 4.13 7.04
CA TYR A 142 8.76 4.50 6.06
C TYR A 142 8.35 4.09 4.65
N THR A 143 8.76 4.88 3.66
CA THR A 143 8.44 4.58 2.27
C THR A 143 9.45 5.15 1.29
N PRO A 144 9.84 4.39 0.25
CA PRO A 144 10.64 4.89 -0.87
C PRO A 144 9.83 5.77 -1.83
N PHE A 145 8.50 5.74 -1.75
CA PHE A 145 7.62 6.47 -2.67
C PHE A 145 7.72 7.99 -2.53
N VAL A 146 8.21 8.52 -1.40
CA VAL A 146 8.56 9.94 -1.26
C VAL A 146 9.62 10.34 -2.28
N GLY A 147 10.61 9.48 -2.52
CA GLY A 147 11.63 9.68 -3.54
C GLY A 147 11.05 9.71 -4.96
N LEU A 148 10.20 8.75 -5.30
CA LEU A 148 9.51 8.70 -6.59
C LEU A 148 8.62 9.93 -6.81
N ARG A 149 7.87 10.35 -5.80
CA ARG A 149 7.06 11.56 -5.87
C ARG A 149 7.89 12.80 -6.18
N ARG A 150 9.04 12.98 -5.52
CA ARG A 150 9.97 14.10 -5.76
C ARG A 150 10.56 14.10 -7.16
N GLN A 151 10.70 12.93 -7.79
CA GLN A 151 11.13 12.77 -9.18
C GLN A 151 10.00 13.02 -10.20
N GLY A 152 8.79 13.36 -9.75
CA GLY A 152 7.65 13.66 -10.63
C GLY A 152 6.86 12.42 -11.08
N TYR A 153 7.11 11.24 -10.51
CA TYR A 153 6.29 10.05 -10.77
C TYR A 153 4.93 10.14 -10.07
N GLY A 154 3.93 9.47 -10.65
CA GLY A 154 2.59 9.38 -10.08
C GLY A 154 1.85 8.15 -10.55
N THR A 155 0.90 7.69 -9.74
CA THR A 155 0.03 6.55 -10.06
C THR A 155 -1.19 6.94 -10.86
N LEU A 156 -1.60 8.20 -10.79
CA LEU A 156 -2.70 8.74 -11.59
C LEU A 156 -2.34 10.11 -12.18
N VAL A 157 -3.16 10.56 -13.13
CA VAL A 157 -3.03 11.90 -13.71
C VAL A 157 -4.37 12.62 -13.59
N TYR A 158 -4.35 13.80 -12.99
CA TYR A 158 -5.51 14.67 -12.87
C TYR A 158 -5.15 16.10 -13.27
N ARG A 159 -5.88 16.67 -14.25
CA ARG A 159 -5.62 18.01 -14.79
C ARG A 159 -4.14 18.20 -15.16
N ASP A 160 -3.61 17.28 -15.93
CA ASP A 160 -2.21 17.23 -16.43
C ASP A 160 -1.13 17.15 -15.33
N ARG A 161 -1.54 16.89 -14.09
CA ARG A 161 -0.61 16.69 -12.97
C ARG A 161 -0.58 15.25 -12.56
N ARG A 162 0.60 14.67 -12.49
CA ARG A 162 0.83 13.35 -11.92
C ARG A 162 0.71 13.43 -10.39
N GLN A 163 -0.11 12.55 -9.82
CA GLN A 163 -0.32 12.42 -8.39
C GLN A 163 0.04 10.99 -7.96
N LEU A 164 0.69 10.84 -6.82
CA LEU A 164 1.10 9.55 -6.28
C LEU A 164 0.26 9.26 -5.03
N PHE A 165 -0.89 8.61 -5.21
CA PHE A 165 -1.83 8.30 -4.12
C PHE A 165 -1.77 6.87 -3.67
N ASP A 166 -1.25 5.98 -4.52
CA ASP A 166 -1.06 4.57 -4.23
C ASP A 166 0.39 4.35 -3.82
N TYR A 167 0.61 3.86 -2.61
CA TYR A 167 1.96 3.56 -2.13
C TYR A 167 1.95 2.52 -1.01
N ILE A 168 3.15 2.10 -0.64
CA ILE A 168 3.39 1.08 0.37
C ILE A 168 4.26 1.69 1.47
N LEU A 169 3.83 1.53 2.71
CA LEU A 169 4.52 1.94 3.91
C LEU A 169 4.97 0.71 4.68
N VAL A 170 6.12 0.79 5.32
CA VAL A 170 6.67 -0.27 6.17
C VAL A 170 7.05 0.28 7.54
N SER A 171 6.92 -0.52 8.59
CA SER A 171 7.44 -0.17 9.91
C SER A 171 8.97 -0.19 9.95
N GLY A 172 9.56 0.42 10.97
CA GLY A 172 11.01 0.42 11.19
C GLY A 172 11.64 -0.97 11.30
N ALA A 173 10.85 -1.99 11.63
CA ALA A 173 11.29 -3.37 11.72
C ALA A 173 11.80 -3.99 10.40
N PHE A 174 11.54 -3.34 9.26
CA PHE A 174 12.09 -3.75 7.96
C PHE A 174 13.44 -3.10 7.63
N ALA A 175 13.99 -2.27 8.52
CA ALA A 175 15.21 -1.49 8.28
C ALA A 175 16.48 -2.34 8.28
N SER A 176 16.54 -3.32 9.18
CA SER A 176 17.78 -4.03 9.45
C SER A 176 17.53 -5.39 10.08
N GLY A 177 18.56 -6.21 10.12
CA GLY A 177 18.54 -7.50 10.79
C GLY A 177 18.46 -8.69 9.83
N ASN A 178 18.48 -9.86 10.44
CA ASN A 178 18.23 -11.14 9.77
C ASN A 178 16.73 -11.27 9.46
N GLY A 179 16.40 -12.01 8.41
CA GLY A 179 15.02 -12.27 8.02
C GLY A 179 14.49 -11.28 6.98
N LEU A 180 13.17 -11.07 7.00
CA LEU A 180 12.47 -10.29 5.99
C LEU A 180 12.75 -8.79 6.15
N ARG A 181 13.25 -8.16 5.09
CA ARG A 181 13.58 -6.75 5.02
C ARG A 181 13.15 -6.12 3.70
N TYR A 182 13.16 -4.81 3.63
CA TYR A 182 12.97 -4.10 2.38
C TYR A 182 14.13 -4.39 1.42
N GLY A 183 13.82 -4.91 0.24
CA GLY A 183 14.80 -5.36 -0.76
C GLY A 183 15.41 -4.25 -1.62
N GLY A 184 15.08 -2.98 -1.37
CA GLY A 184 15.63 -1.83 -2.10
C GLY A 184 14.93 -1.52 -3.44
N ARG A 185 14.04 -2.37 -3.93
CA ARG A 185 13.30 -2.15 -5.18
C ARG A 185 11.86 -1.75 -4.90
N CYS A 186 11.45 -0.66 -5.51
CA CYS A 186 10.07 -0.21 -5.54
C CYS A 186 9.78 0.49 -6.87
N GLY A 187 8.52 0.66 -7.20
CA GLY A 187 8.18 1.41 -8.40
C GLY A 187 6.69 1.44 -8.70
N ILE A 188 6.39 2.12 -9.80
CA ILE A 188 5.08 2.12 -10.42
C ILE A 188 5.16 1.18 -11.63
N PHE A 189 4.26 0.22 -11.69
CA PHE A 189 4.22 -0.72 -12.80
C PHE A 189 3.53 -0.06 -14.00
N VAL A 190 4.31 0.18 -15.04
CA VAL A 190 3.83 0.80 -16.29
C VAL A 190 4.03 -0.18 -17.44
N ARG A 191 2.99 -0.38 -18.25
CA ARG A 191 3.03 -1.10 -19.51
C ARG A 191 2.18 -0.37 -20.54
N ASP A 192 2.48 -0.57 -21.81
CA ASP A 192 1.80 0.09 -22.93
C ASP A 192 0.29 -0.11 -22.94
N TYR A 193 -0.18 -1.27 -22.49
CA TYR A 193 -1.61 -1.57 -22.39
C TYR A 193 -2.32 -0.90 -21.21
N LEU A 194 -1.57 -0.28 -20.28
CA LEU A 194 -2.14 0.44 -19.14
C LEU A 194 -2.29 1.94 -19.39
N ILE A 195 -1.63 2.48 -20.41
CA ILE A 195 -1.58 3.93 -20.66
C ILE A 195 -1.92 4.28 -22.10
N HIS A 196 -2.47 5.47 -22.31
CA HIS A 196 -2.65 6.03 -23.65
C HIS A 196 -1.28 6.32 -24.28
N ARG A 197 -1.02 5.75 -25.45
CA ARG A 197 0.26 5.89 -26.19
C ARG A 197 0.34 7.14 -27.04
N SER A 198 -0.80 7.74 -27.39
CA SER A 198 -0.91 8.89 -28.29
C SER A 198 -2.14 9.75 -27.96
N GLY A 199 -2.29 10.85 -28.67
CA GLY A 199 -3.41 11.79 -28.52
C GLY A 199 -3.30 12.67 -27.27
N PRO A 200 -4.37 13.41 -26.94
CA PRO A 200 -4.37 14.40 -25.84
C PRO A 200 -4.19 13.75 -24.45
N TRP A 201 -4.45 12.48 -24.32
CA TRP A 201 -4.32 11.72 -23.07
C TRP A 201 -3.03 10.90 -22.97
N LYS A 202 -2.03 11.16 -23.84
CA LYS A 202 -0.78 10.39 -23.83
C LYS A 202 -0.16 10.35 -22.43
N GLY A 203 0.14 9.13 -21.95
CA GLY A 203 0.73 8.89 -20.63
C GLY A 203 -0.26 8.85 -19.47
N TYR A 204 -1.55 9.05 -19.72
CA TYR A 204 -2.61 8.82 -18.73
C TYR A 204 -2.94 7.34 -18.66
N PRO A 205 -3.27 6.81 -17.48
CA PRO A 205 -3.85 5.48 -17.36
C PRO A 205 -5.15 5.36 -18.18
N ILE A 206 -5.36 4.19 -18.80
CA ILE A 206 -6.60 3.91 -19.54
C ILE A 206 -7.66 3.47 -18.53
N ARG A 207 -8.62 4.35 -18.28
CA ARG A 207 -9.74 4.10 -17.35
C ARG A 207 -10.65 2.99 -17.87
N THR A 208 -11.28 2.27 -16.96
CA THR A 208 -12.34 1.31 -17.33
C THR A 208 -13.57 2.00 -17.91
N PHE A 209 -13.93 3.15 -17.32
CA PHE A 209 -15.02 3.99 -17.76
C PHE A 209 -14.59 5.45 -17.88
N GLN A 210 -15.04 6.13 -18.93
CA GLN A 210 -14.87 7.57 -19.12
C GLN A 210 -16.21 8.19 -19.51
N ALA A 211 -16.68 9.19 -18.74
CA ALA A 211 -17.98 9.84 -18.95
C ALA A 211 -19.14 8.83 -19.10
N GLY A 212 -19.13 7.77 -18.26
CA GLY A 212 -20.14 6.72 -18.27
C GLY A 212 -20.01 5.68 -19.39
N ARG A 213 -19.04 5.81 -20.30
CA ARG A 213 -18.79 4.84 -21.38
C ARG A 213 -17.65 3.89 -20.98
N TYR A 214 -17.86 2.60 -21.24
CA TYR A 214 -16.82 1.59 -21.10
C TYR A 214 -15.72 1.82 -22.16
N THR A 215 -14.47 1.92 -21.73
CA THR A 215 -13.32 2.22 -22.60
C THR A 215 -12.32 1.07 -22.73
N GLY A 216 -12.59 -0.04 -22.03
CA GLY A 216 -11.73 -1.24 -22.08
C GLY A 216 -10.43 -1.14 -21.29
N GLY A 217 -10.20 -0.04 -20.55
CA GLY A 217 -9.05 0.10 -19.66
C GLY A 217 -9.23 -0.67 -18.36
N TYR A 218 -8.13 -0.82 -17.62
CA TYR A 218 -8.10 -1.58 -16.38
C TYR A 218 -8.40 -0.71 -15.16
N SER A 219 -7.81 0.49 -15.09
CA SER A 219 -7.92 1.40 -13.95
C SER A 219 -7.45 2.80 -14.34
N ASP A 220 -7.91 3.81 -13.64
CA ASP A 220 -7.36 5.17 -13.68
C ASP A 220 -6.14 5.37 -12.76
N HIS A 221 -5.75 4.32 -12.04
CA HIS A 221 -4.52 4.26 -11.27
C HIS A 221 -3.57 3.18 -11.81
N LEU A 222 -2.28 3.43 -11.73
CA LEU A 222 -1.23 2.47 -12.06
C LEU A 222 -0.83 1.66 -10.82
N PRO A 223 -0.59 0.35 -10.96
CA PRO A 223 -0.14 -0.48 -9.85
C PRO A 223 1.23 -0.06 -9.33
N VAL A 224 1.43 -0.21 -8.03
CA VAL A 224 2.73 -0.02 -7.36
C VAL A 224 3.26 -1.34 -6.83
N PHE A 225 4.59 -1.43 -6.69
CA PHE A 225 5.23 -2.60 -6.11
C PHE A 225 6.37 -2.21 -5.16
N LEU A 226 6.67 -3.11 -4.24
CA LEU A 226 7.79 -3.02 -3.32
C LEU A 226 8.30 -4.44 -3.05
N ASP A 227 9.60 -4.64 -3.19
CA ASP A 227 10.22 -5.95 -3.00
C ASP A 227 10.70 -6.12 -1.56
N PHE A 228 10.46 -7.33 -1.04
CA PHE A 228 11.05 -7.80 0.20
C PHE A 228 12.06 -8.91 -0.08
N GLU A 229 13.15 -8.91 0.69
CA GLU A 229 14.15 -9.96 0.69
C GLU A 229 14.14 -10.66 2.05
N ASN A 230 14.29 -11.99 2.05
CA ASN A 230 14.54 -12.75 3.27
C ASN A 230 16.03 -13.16 3.28
N LYS A 231 16.85 -12.43 4.06
CA LYS A 231 18.24 -12.84 4.32
C LYS A 231 18.23 -13.85 5.47
N LYS A 232 18.56 -15.10 5.14
CA LYS A 232 18.91 -16.08 6.17
C LYS A 232 20.19 -15.60 6.88
N PRO A 233 20.33 -15.87 8.20
CA PRO A 233 21.61 -15.67 8.86
C PRO A 233 22.69 -16.44 8.10
N GLU A 234 23.82 -15.81 7.86
CA GLU A 234 25.01 -16.52 7.37
C GLU A 234 25.32 -17.62 8.41
N SER A 235 25.33 -18.88 7.96
CA SER A 235 25.78 -19.97 8.82
C SER A 235 27.19 -19.62 9.29
N PRO A 236 27.49 -19.70 10.59
CA PRO A 236 28.87 -19.47 11.02
C PRO A 236 29.75 -20.45 10.26
N GLU A 237 30.74 -19.94 9.54
CA GLU A 237 31.78 -20.79 8.97
C GLU A 237 32.38 -21.60 10.12
N VAL A 238 32.16 -22.89 10.10
CA VAL A 238 32.86 -23.83 11.01
C VAL A 238 34.33 -23.79 10.58
N ARG A 239 35.12 -23.06 11.34
CA ARG A 239 36.58 -23.10 11.23
C ARG A 239 37.13 -24.32 11.96
#